data_3486508ef6af3ea815e7139152e8a861
#
_entry.id   3486508ef6af3ea815e7139152e8a861
#
_cell.length_a   1.000
_cell.length_b   1.000
_cell.length_c   1.000
_cell.angle_alpha   90.00
_cell.angle_beta   90.00
_cell.angle_gamma   90.00
#
_symmetry.space_group_name_H-M   'P 1'
#
loop_
_entity.id
_entity.type
_entity.pdbx_description
1 polymer ?
#
loop_
_entity_poly.entity_id
_entity_poly.type
_entity_poly.pdbx_seq_one_letter_code
_entity_poly.pdbx_strand_id
1 'polypeptide(L)'
;MGFEINFLGPKVKVEKTFVFDTRLWTSKDKLIMAPLHTLTGHNFRNAFIKAFPESIDKIVAPFISLSHGSIRSGNRKYRDVLKENNNNGIDLIPQVLGNDINGIIEVANVLFSMGYKEINLNLGCPFKKITDKNRGASLLKDTDKIEEIIKEIIDKTQINISLKIRLGYDTRDDIYRLIPIINSYPISNIIIHPRLGVDEYNSEVDLDCFEDISKLIQKRIIYNGDIFKVEDFNKLKLRFPQINDWMIGRGLLYNPLLPSEIKGINYVDKKERLLAFHSLLVESVKSVNKLKEYWTYFAKGLCWEDEKLNQLLKAETIEELDKLVRELL
;
A
#
# COMPACT_ATOMS: atom_id res chain seq x y z
N MET A 1 19.23 18.01 -18.02
CA MET A 1 18.87 17.18 -19.17
C MET A 1 17.43 16.73 -18.97
N GLY A 2 16.50 17.25 -19.79
CA GLY A 2 15.10 16.84 -19.74
C GLY A 2 14.91 15.59 -20.59
N PHE A 3 14.33 14.54 -20.03
CA PHE A 3 13.87 13.40 -20.81
C PHE A 3 12.50 13.73 -21.39
N GLU A 4 12.39 13.84 -22.71
CA GLU A 4 11.11 13.85 -23.40
C GLU A 4 10.56 12.41 -23.48
N ILE A 5 9.52 12.15 -22.73
CA ILE A 5 8.75 10.91 -22.85
C ILE A 5 7.61 11.22 -23.83
N ASN A 6 7.65 10.66 -25.03
CA ASN A 6 6.58 10.79 -26.02
C ASN A 6 5.35 9.99 -25.56
N PHE A 7 4.33 10.69 -25.09
CA PHE A 7 3.01 10.15 -24.81
C PHE A 7 2.02 10.57 -25.92
N LEU A 8 1.22 9.62 -26.38
CA LEU A 8 -0.04 9.90 -27.08
C LEU A 8 -1.05 10.39 -26.04
N GLY A 9 -0.99 11.67 -25.70
CA GLY A 9 -1.82 12.39 -24.76
C GLY A 9 -1.26 13.81 -24.54
N PRO A 10 -2.00 14.77 -23.95
CA PRO A 10 -1.52 16.12 -23.79
C PRO A 10 -0.18 16.15 -23.05
N LYS A 11 0.82 16.82 -23.67
CA LYS A 11 2.16 16.99 -23.07
C LYS A 11 2.03 17.86 -21.81
N VAL A 12 2.17 17.26 -20.63
CA VAL A 12 2.20 18.01 -19.39
C VAL A 12 3.66 18.33 -19.05
N LYS A 13 4.03 19.63 -19.09
CA LYS A 13 5.34 20.10 -18.65
C LYS A 13 5.49 19.91 -17.14
N VAL A 14 6.51 19.21 -16.72
CA VAL A 14 6.94 19.17 -15.31
C VAL A 14 8.00 20.26 -15.14
N GLU A 15 7.62 21.41 -14.59
CA GLU A 15 8.57 22.43 -14.16
C GLU A 15 8.89 22.21 -12.67
N LYS A 16 10.16 21.97 -12.36
CA LYS A 16 10.66 21.95 -10.98
C LYS A 16 10.84 23.38 -10.50
N THR A 17 9.86 23.93 -9.80
CA THR A 17 10.01 25.20 -9.07
C THR A 17 10.61 24.90 -7.70
N PHE A 18 11.81 25.41 -7.44
CA PHE A 18 12.42 25.36 -6.10
C PHE A 18 11.73 26.39 -5.20
N VAL A 19 10.79 25.93 -4.41
CA VAL A 19 10.29 26.69 -3.25
C VAL A 19 11.13 26.29 -2.04
N PHE A 20 11.51 27.23 -1.18
CA PHE A 20 12.17 26.94 0.10
C PHE A 20 11.34 25.91 0.87
N ASP A 21 11.89 24.73 1.02
CA ASP A 21 11.18 23.53 1.38
C ASP A 21 11.28 23.27 2.88
N THR A 22 10.16 23.37 3.60
CA THR A 22 10.03 22.97 5.00
C THR A 22 9.90 21.45 5.17
N ARG A 23 9.95 20.68 4.09
CA ARG A 23 9.82 19.22 4.11
C ARG A 23 11.09 18.58 4.61
N LEU A 24 10.93 17.55 5.42
CA LEU A 24 12.04 16.80 5.99
C LEU A 24 12.44 15.59 5.11
N TRP A 25 11.91 15.51 3.90
CA TRP A 25 12.25 14.47 2.93
C TRP A 25 13.72 14.56 2.51
N THR A 26 14.41 13.42 2.51
CA THR A 26 15.80 13.30 2.07
C THR A 26 15.94 12.23 0.99
N SER A 27 17.07 12.20 0.28
CA SER A 27 17.36 11.17 -0.74
C SER A 27 17.46 9.74 -0.16
N LYS A 28 17.56 9.59 1.16
CA LYS A 28 17.57 8.31 1.86
C LYS A 28 16.17 7.76 2.07
N ASP A 29 15.16 8.63 2.08
CA ASP A 29 13.78 8.26 2.33
C ASP A 29 13.17 7.54 1.13
N LYS A 30 12.25 6.61 1.40
CA LYS A 30 11.48 5.86 0.40
C LYS A 30 10.01 5.91 0.74
N LEU A 31 9.18 6.17 -0.27
CA LEU A 31 7.74 6.05 -0.17
C LEU A 31 7.25 4.76 -0.80
N ILE A 32 6.41 4.05 -0.04
CA ILE A 32 5.88 2.74 -0.42
C ILE A 32 4.35 2.83 -0.49
N MET A 33 3.76 2.38 -1.60
CA MET A 33 2.30 2.26 -1.71
C MET A 33 1.80 1.04 -0.93
N ALA A 34 0.84 1.26 -0.03
CA ALA A 34 0.27 0.21 0.80
C ALA A 34 -0.67 -0.73 0.01
N PRO A 35 -0.74 -2.02 0.41
CA PRO A 35 -1.71 -2.96 -0.12
C PRO A 35 -3.10 -2.70 0.46
N LEU A 36 -3.95 -2.00 -0.27
CA LEU A 36 -5.35 -1.82 0.08
C LEU A 36 -6.22 -2.75 -0.75
N HIS A 37 -6.79 -3.77 -0.09
CA HIS A 37 -7.59 -4.80 -0.77
C HIS A 37 -8.71 -4.15 -1.58
N THR A 38 -8.90 -4.62 -2.80
CA THR A 38 -9.79 -4.07 -3.83
C THR A 38 -9.43 -2.68 -4.37
N LEU A 39 -8.67 -1.85 -3.66
CA LEU A 39 -8.41 -0.44 -4.03
C LEU A 39 -7.10 -0.24 -4.81
N THR A 40 -5.97 -0.78 -4.32
CA THR A 40 -4.67 -0.59 -4.99
C THR A 40 -4.30 -1.75 -5.93
N GLY A 41 -5.29 -2.29 -6.68
CA GLY A 41 -5.08 -3.28 -7.73
C GLY A 41 -4.23 -2.74 -8.90
N HIS A 42 -3.83 -3.61 -9.83
CA HIS A 42 -2.92 -3.25 -10.92
C HIS A 42 -3.41 -2.05 -11.77
N ASN A 43 -4.72 -1.96 -12.05
CA ASN A 43 -5.28 -0.82 -12.81
C ASN A 43 -5.03 0.51 -12.08
N PHE A 44 -5.29 0.56 -10.78
CA PHE A 44 -5.04 1.75 -9.97
C PHE A 44 -3.56 2.10 -9.94
N ARG A 45 -2.70 1.10 -9.66
CA ARG A 45 -1.25 1.31 -9.57
C ARG A 45 -0.65 1.84 -10.86
N ASN A 46 -1.02 1.24 -12.01
CA ASN A 46 -0.53 1.66 -13.31
C ASN A 46 -1.00 3.09 -13.66
N ALA A 47 -2.28 3.39 -13.43
CA ALA A 47 -2.80 4.74 -13.62
C ALA A 47 -2.10 5.74 -12.70
N PHE A 48 -1.88 5.37 -11.43
CA PHE A 48 -1.21 6.22 -10.45
C PHE A 48 0.24 6.54 -10.84
N ILE A 49 1.04 5.52 -11.17
CA ILE A 49 2.45 5.71 -11.54
C ILE A 49 2.57 6.54 -12.81
N LYS A 50 1.69 6.32 -13.78
CA LYS A 50 1.67 7.09 -15.02
C LYS A 50 1.28 8.54 -14.78
N ALA A 51 0.32 8.80 -13.89
CA ALA A 51 -0.11 10.15 -13.53
C ALA A 51 0.90 10.89 -12.63
N PHE A 52 1.55 10.17 -11.70
CA PHE A 52 2.44 10.73 -10.68
C PHE A 52 3.82 10.05 -10.72
N PRO A 53 4.60 10.25 -11.79
CA PRO A 53 5.92 9.62 -11.93
C PRO A 53 6.85 10.02 -10.77
N GLU A 54 7.74 9.11 -10.39
CA GLU A 54 8.72 9.29 -9.32
C GLU A 54 8.14 9.50 -7.90
N SER A 55 6.82 9.56 -7.75
CA SER A 55 6.17 9.82 -6.46
C SER A 55 6.26 8.63 -5.48
N ILE A 56 6.32 7.42 -5.99
CA ILE A 56 6.42 6.17 -5.21
C ILE A 56 7.68 5.40 -5.62
N ASP A 57 8.40 4.85 -4.64
CA ASP A 57 9.64 4.10 -4.88
C ASP A 57 9.40 2.58 -4.94
N LYS A 58 8.38 2.09 -4.23
CA LYS A 58 8.07 0.66 -4.10
C LYS A 58 6.58 0.44 -3.86
N ILE A 59 6.08 -0.72 -4.21
CA ILE A 59 4.67 -1.09 -4.03
C ILE A 59 4.58 -2.43 -3.34
N VAL A 60 3.68 -2.56 -2.36
CA VAL A 60 3.19 -3.87 -1.91
C VAL A 60 1.81 -4.10 -2.53
N ALA A 61 1.65 -5.20 -3.26
CA ALA A 61 0.38 -5.53 -3.92
C ALA A 61 -0.69 -5.94 -2.90
N PRO A 62 -1.98 -5.74 -3.19
CA PRO A 62 -3.05 -6.36 -2.43
C PRO A 62 -2.85 -7.88 -2.33
N PHE A 63 -3.20 -8.43 -1.18
CA PHE A 63 -2.85 -9.81 -0.85
C PHE A 63 -3.54 -10.86 -1.74
N ILE A 64 -2.78 -11.90 -2.04
CA ILE A 64 -3.27 -13.18 -2.55
C ILE A 64 -3.79 -13.96 -1.34
N SER A 65 -5.10 -14.19 -1.29
CA SER A 65 -5.72 -14.96 -0.20
C SER A 65 -5.67 -16.45 -0.47
N LEU A 66 -5.21 -17.21 0.52
CA LEU A 66 -5.26 -18.66 0.52
C LEU A 66 -6.60 -19.13 1.07
N SER A 67 -7.35 -19.90 0.28
CA SER A 67 -8.55 -20.61 0.77
C SER A 67 -8.20 -22.09 0.96
N HIS A 68 -8.63 -22.70 2.09
CA HIS A 68 -8.42 -24.12 2.31
C HIS A 68 -8.90 -24.96 1.11
N GLY A 69 -8.05 -25.86 0.63
CA GLY A 69 -8.42 -26.93 -0.29
C GLY A 69 -8.57 -26.57 -1.76
N SER A 70 -8.27 -25.36 -2.21
CA SER A 70 -8.33 -25.06 -3.64
C SER A 70 -7.15 -24.22 -4.11
N ILE A 71 -6.11 -24.90 -4.48
CA ILE A 71 -5.16 -24.42 -5.48
C ILE A 71 -5.88 -24.51 -6.81
N ARG A 72 -6.88 -23.67 -7.02
CA ARG A 72 -7.39 -23.46 -8.37
C ARG A 72 -6.37 -22.60 -9.08
N SER A 73 -5.53 -23.27 -9.85
CA SER A 73 -4.59 -22.73 -10.81
C SER A 73 -5.35 -21.91 -11.87
N GLY A 74 -5.70 -20.69 -11.55
CA GLY A 74 -6.25 -19.75 -12.54
C GLY A 74 -5.48 -18.44 -12.44
N ASN A 75 -5.07 -17.87 -13.57
CA ASN A 75 -4.41 -16.56 -13.70
C ASN A 75 -5.14 -15.44 -12.94
N ARG A 76 -6.43 -15.62 -12.63
CA ARG A 76 -7.25 -14.65 -11.90
C ARG A 76 -6.75 -14.38 -10.48
N LYS A 77 -6.23 -15.40 -9.77
CA LYS A 77 -5.67 -15.24 -8.40
C LYS A 77 -4.42 -14.36 -8.39
N TYR A 78 -3.62 -14.46 -9.45
CA TYR A 78 -2.36 -13.74 -9.59
C TYR A 78 -2.47 -12.46 -10.44
N ARG A 79 -3.67 -12.11 -10.93
CA ARG A 79 -3.88 -11.00 -11.86
C ARG A 79 -3.18 -9.72 -11.43
N ASP A 80 -3.22 -9.38 -10.15
CA ASP A 80 -2.62 -8.16 -9.62
C ASP A 80 -1.09 -8.21 -9.56
N VAL A 81 -0.50 -9.39 -9.76
CA VAL A 81 0.96 -9.57 -9.70
C VAL A 81 1.55 -10.18 -10.99
N LEU A 82 0.73 -10.43 -12.02
CA LEU A 82 1.25 -10.84 -13.33
C LEU A 82 2.15 -9.74 -13.89
N LYS A 83 3.31 -10.13 -14.44
CA LYS A 83 4.29 -9.15 -14.99
C LYS A 83 3.70 -8.31 -16.12
N GLU A 84 2.87 -8.90 -16.98
CA GLU A 84 2.16 -8.21 -18.06
C GLU A 84 1.25 -7.09 -17.57
N ASN A 85 0.73 -7.20 -16.35
CA ASN A 85 -0.12 -6.18 -15.72
C ASN A 85 0.68 -5.17 -14.89
N ASN A 86 2.00 -5.26 -14.82
CA ASN A 86 2.86 -4.45 -13.94
C ASN A 86 4.14 -3.96 -14.65
N ASN A 87 4.01 -3.50 -15.91
CA ASN A 87 5.14 -3.02 -16.74
C ASN A 87 5.47 -1.53 -16.49
N ASN A 88 5.45 -1.09 -15.24
CA ASN A 88 5.62 0.33 -14.89
C ASN A 88 7.01 0.67 -14.33
N GLY A 89 7.92 -0.31 -14.26
CA GLY A 89 9.30 -0.12 -13.79
C GLY A 89 9.46 0.05 -12.27
N ILE A 90 8.37 -0.01 -11.49
CA ILE A 90 8.40 0.09 -10.03
C ILE A 90 8.54 -1.31 -9.42
N ASP A 91 9.37 -1.41 -8.38
CA ASP A 91 9.53 -2.65 -7.61
C ASP A 91 8.22 -3.02 -6.88
N LEU A 92 7.65 -4.16 -7.29
CA LEU A 92 6.39 -4.70 -6.77
C LEU A 92 6.66 -5.91 -5.90
N ILE A 93 6.21 -5.86 -4.64
CA ILE A 93 6.25 -6.99 -3.71
C ILE A 93 4.86 -7.61 -3.63
N PRO A 94 4.67 -8.86 -4.06
CA PRO A 94 3.43 -9.60 -3.84
C PRO A 94 3.18 -9.83 -2.35
N GLN A 95 1.94 -9.66 -1.91
CA GLN A 95 1.55 -9.96 -0.54
C GLN A 95 0.71 -11.25 -0.48
N VAL A 96 0.95 -12.07 0.53
CA VAL A 96 0.24 -13.34 0.77
C VAL A 96 -0.49 -13.26 2.11
N LEU A 97 -1.76 -13.69 2.13
CA LEU A 97 -2.58 -13.80 3.34
C LEU A 97 -3.02 -15.25 3.55
N GLY A 98 -2.61 -15.85 4.63
CA GLY A 98 -2.97 -17.22 4.97
C GLY A 98 -2.33 -17.69 6.28
N ASN A 99 -2.72 -18.87 6.73
CA ASN A 99 -2.11 -19.60 7.85
C ASN A 99 -1.87 -21.09 7.50
N ASP A 100 -2.17 -21.48 6.26
CA ASP A 100 -1.85 -22.80 5.72
C ASP A 100 -0.44 -22.76 5.11
N ILE A 101 0.49 -23.45 5.75
CA ILE A 101 1.93 -23.46 5.41
C ILE A 101 2.14 -23.97 3.98
N ASN A 102 1.54 -25.11 3.63
CA ASN A 102 1.74 -25.71 2.32
C ASN A 102 1.23 -24.78 1.20
N GLY A 103 0.08 -24.16 1.41
CA GLY A 103 -0.46 -23.18 0.46
C GLY A 103 0.40 -21.93 0.34
N ILE A 104 1.03 -21.46 1.41
CA ILE A 104 1.96 -20.33 1.39
C ILE A 104 3.21 -20.70 0.58
N ILE A 105 3.82 -21.86 0.84
CA ILE A 105 5.01 -22.35 0.13
C ILE A 105 4.74 -22.49 -1.36
N GLU A 106 3.59 -23.05 -1.73
CA GLU A 106 3.23 -23.18 -3.15
C GLU A 106 3.11 -21.81 -3.83
N VAL A 107 2.38 -20.87 -3.22
CA VAL A 107 2.27 -19.51 -3.77
C VAL A 107 3.64 -18.83 -3.83
N ALA A 108 4.49 -19.01 -2.82
CA ALA A 108 5.85 -18.48 -2.81
C ALA A 108 6.68 -19.01 -3.99
N ASN A 109 6.63 -20.31 -4.26
CA ASN A 109 7.34 -20.93 -5.39
C ASN A 109 6.78 -20.45 -6.75
N VAL A 110 5.46 -20.31 -6.89
CA VAL A 110 4.85 -19.74 -8.10
C VAL A 110 5.31 -18.31 -8.31
N LEU A 111 5.32 -17.47 -7.27
CA LEU A 111 5.78 -16.08 -7.36
C LEU A 111 7.28 -16.01 -7.69
N PHE A 112 8.09 -16.89 -7.10
CA PHE A 112 9.51 -17.00 -7.43
C PHE A 112 9.71 -17.37 -8.92
N SER A 113 8.95 -18.32 -9.45
CA SER A 113 8.99 -18.69 -10.87
C SER A 113 8.56 -17.54 -11.81
N MET A 114 7.69 -16.63 -11.34
CA MET A 114 7.34 -15.38 -12.04
C MET A 114 8.45 -14.32 -11.96
N GLY A 115 9.57 -14.60 -11.27
CA GLY A 115 10.72 -13.69 -11.11
C GLY A 115 10.63 -12.72 -9.96
N TYR A 116 9.70 -12.91 -9.00
CA TYR A 116 9.70 -12.15 -7.75
C TYR A 116 10.80 -12.65 -6.82
N LYS A 117 11.46 -11.71 -6.13
CA LYS A 117 12.56 -12.02 -5.20
C LYS A 117 12.11 -11.97 -3.74
N GLU A 118 10.97 -11.37 -3.47
CA GLU A 118 10.42 -11.16 -2.13
C GLU A 118 8.91 -11.34 -2.16
N ILE A 119 8.36 -11.92 -1.09
CA ILE A 119 6.94 -11.85 -0.74
C ILE A 119 6.76 -11.16 0.60
N ASN A 120 5.59 -10.52 0.78
CA ASN A 120 5.21 -9.94 2.05
C ASN A 120 4.10 -10.78 2.70
N LEU A 121 4.29 -11.20 3.95
CA LEU A 121 3.25 -11.90 4.72
C LEU A 121 2.32 -10.88 5.40
N ASN A 122 1.02 -11.01 5.16
CA ASN A 122 0.01 -10.16 5.79
C ASN A 122 -0.38 -10.70 7.16
N LEU A 123 0.12 -10.06 8.21
CA LEU A 123 -0.23 -10.30 9.61
C LEU A 123 -0.91 -9.06 10.23
N GLY A 124 -1.55 -8.23 9.39
CA GLY A 124 -2.13 -6.95 9.86
C GLY A 124 -3.56 -6.68 9.40
N CYS A 125 -4.15 -7.52 8.54
CA CYS A 125 -5.53 -7.33 8.09
C CYS A 125 -6.52 -7.56 9.24
N PRO A 126 -7.34 -6.53 9.62
CA PRO A 126 -8.21 -6.63 10.79
C PRO A 126 -9.63 -7.11 10.46
N PHE A 127 -9.99 -7.24 9.18
CA PHE A 127 -11.36 -7.55 8.78
C PHE A 127 -11.86 -8.87 9.34
N LYS A 128 -13.05 -8.86 9.93
CA LYS A 128 -13.67 -10.00 10.62
C LYS A 128 -13.69 -11.29 9.78
N LYS A 129 -13.99 -11.21 8.48
CA LYS A 129 -13.95 -12.36 7.56
C LYS A 129 -12.57 -13.02 7.45
N ILE A 130 -11.51 -12.32 7.82
CA ILE A 130 -10.12 -12.79 7.83
C ILE A 130 -9.75 -13.27 9.22
N THR A 131 -10.03 -12.48 10.25
CA THR A 131 -9.63 -12.76 11.64
C THR A 131 -10.41 -13.93 12.24
N ASP A 132 -11.68 -14.14 11.89
CA ASP A 132 -12.46 -15.34 12.29
C ASP A 132 -11.83 -16.67 11.80
N LYS A 133 -10.87 -16.60 10.87
CA LYS A 133 -10.15 -17.77 10.34
C LYS A 133 -8.70 -17.85 10.83
N ASN A 134 -8.37 -17.16 11.92
CA ASN A 134 -7.00 -17.06 12.43
C ASN A 134 -6.00 -16.59 11.38
N ARG A 135 -6.32 -15.54 10.62
CA ARG A 135 -5.48 -14.97 9.56
C ARG A 135 -5.33 -13.47 9.76
N GLY A 136 -4.36 -12.87 9.06
CA GLY A 136 -4.09 -11.44 9.18
C GLY A 136 -3.75 -11.06 10.61
N ALA A 137 -4.40 -10.03 11.17
CA ALA A 137 -4.07 -9.52 12.49
C ALA A 137 -4.30 -10.54 13.63
N SER A 138 -5.33 -11.41 13.53
CA SER A 138 -5.59 -12.42 14.58
C SER A 138 -4.51 -13.50 14.69
N LEU A 139 -3.71 -13.71 13.63
CA LEU A 139 -2.60 -14.64 13.68
C LEU A 139 -1.47 -14.16 14.61
N LEU A 140 -1.39 -12.86 14.93
CA LEU A 140 -0.41 -12.30 15.87
C LEU A 140 -0.51 -12.89 17.28
N LYS A 141 -1.67 -13.46 17.65
CA LYS A 141 -1.88 -14.17 18.94
C LYS A 141 -1.11 -15.48 19.02
N ASP A 142 -0.77 -16.08 17.87
CA ASP A 142 -0.12 -17.39 17.74
C ASP A 142 1.28 -17.20 17.14
N THR A 143 2.21 -16.73 17.97
CA THR A 143 3.59 -16.45 17.55
C THR A 143 4.33 -17.73 17.15
N ASP A 144 4.00 -18.88 17.76
CA ASP A 144 4.61 -20.17 17.43
C ASP A 144 4.23 -20.58 16.00
N LYS A 145 2.95 -20.36 15.62
CA LYS A 145 2.51 -20.61 14.25
C LYS A 145 3.16 -19.65 13.24
N ILE A 146 3.39 -18.40 13.61
CA ILE A 146 4.11 -17.45 12.77
C ILE A 146 5.56 -17.90 12.58
N GLU A 147 6.22 -18.35 13.64
CA GLU A 147 7.58 -18.88 13.57
C GLU A 147 7.66 -20.11 12.66
N GLU A 148 6.74 -21.07 12.81
CA GLU A 148 6.64 -22.25 11.95
C GLU A 148 6.48 -21.84 10.46
N ILE A 149 5.58 -20.90 10.16
CA ILE A 149 5.40 -20.39 8.79
C ILE A 149 6.69 -19.79 8.25
N ILE A 150 7.36 -18.93 9.01
CA ILE A 150 8.60 -18.25 8.61
C ILE A 150 9.68 -19.27 8.31
N LYS A 151 9.90 -20.22 9.24
CA LYS A 151 10.90 -21.29 9.11
C LYS A 151 10.65 -22.13 7.87
N GLU A 152 9.44 -22.61 7.70
CA GLU A 152 9.07 -23.46 6.58
C GLU A 152 9.23 -22.79 5.21
N ILE A 153 8.94 -21.47 5.11
CA ILE A 153 9.18 -20.71 3.87
C ILE A 153 10.68 -20.64 3.60
N ILE A 154 11.49 -20.31 4.61
CA ILE A 154 12.95 -20.20 4.47
C ILE A 154 13.57 -21.53 4.07
N ASP A 155 13.14 -22.61 4.70
CA ASP A 155 13.69 -23.95 4.46
C ASP A 155 13.29 -24.51 3.09
N LYS A 156 12.09 -24.19 2.58
CA LYS A 156 11.49 -24.81 1.39
C LYS A 156 11.39 -23.94 0.15
N THR A 157 11.81 -22.68 0.24
CA THR A 157 11.73 -21.75 -0.90
C THR A 157 13.02 -20.95 -1.05
N GLN A 158 13.17 -20.29 -2.22
CA GLN A 158 14.28 -19.37 -2.49
C GLN A 158 13.86 -17.90 -2.46
N ILE A 159 12.65 -17.62 -1.99
CA ILE A 159 12.11 -16.27 -1.98
C ILE A 159 12.35 -15.61 -0.61
N ASN A 160 12.75 -14.36 -0.63
CA ASN A 160 12.88 -13.57 0.60
C ASN A 160 11.50 -13.24 1.17
N ILE A 161 11.44 -13.02 2.47
CA ILE A 161 10.21 -12.67 3.17
C ILE A 161 10.32 -11.34 3.88
N SER A 162 9.23 -10.58 3.84
CA SER A 162 8.98 -9.44 4.71
C SER A 162 7.63 -9.61 5.40
N LEU A 163 7.40 -8.88 6.48
CA LEU A 163 6.16 -8.97 7.23
C LEU A 163 5.44 -7.63 7.22
N LYS A 164 4.10 -7.64 7.11
CA LYS A 164 3.28 -6.48 7.42
C LYS A 164 2.39 -6.78 8.60
N ILE A 165 2.64 -6.10 9.73
CA ILE A 165 2.10 -6.41 11.05
C ILE A 165 1.36 -5.23 11.66
N ARG A 166 0.60 -5.50 12.72
CA ARG A 166 0.12 -4.56 13.72
C ARG A 166 0.87 -4.76 15.04
N LEU A 167 0.56 -3.98 16.07
CA LEU A 167 1.15 -4.13 17.41
C LEU A 167 0.68 -5.39 18.17
N GLY A 168 -0.31 -6.05 17.65
CA GLY A 168 -0.96 -7.23 18.17
C GLY A 168 -2.37 -7.33 17.64
N TYR A 169 -3.12 -8.35 18.07
CA TYR A 169 -4.54 -8.45 17.74
C TYR A 169 -5.39 -7.66 18.74
N ASP A 170 -5.37 -8.06 20.01
CA ASP A 170 -6.12 -7.44 21.11
C ASP A 170 -5.21 -6.93 22.26
N THR A 171 -3.94 -7.26 22.25
CA THR A 171 -2.93 -6.81 23.21
C THR A 171 -1.61 -6.48 22.53
N ARG A 172 -0.85 -5.53 23.10
CA ARG A 172 0.52 -5.20 22.67
C ARG A 172 1.52 -6.31 23.02
N ASP A 173 1.19 -7.21 23.92
CA ASP A 173 2.07 -8.34 24.30
C ASP A 173 2.40 -9.23 23.11
N ASP A 174 1.51 -9.28 22.11
CA ASP A 174 1.73 -10.05 20.89
C ASP A 174 2.98 -9.60 20.14
N ILE A 175 3.21 -8.27 19.97
CA ILE A 175 4.40 -7.79 19.29
C ILE A 175 5.67 -8.06 20.09
N TYR A 176 5.64 -7.92 21.41
CA TYR A 176 6.82 -8.19 22.23
C TYR A 176 7.23 -9.66 22.19
N ARG A 177 6.27 -10.59 22.10
CA ARG A 177 6.53 -12.02 21.89
C ARG A 177 7.05 -12.31 20.48
N LEU A 178 6.65 -11.55 19.49
CA LEU A 178 7.05 -11.74 18.09
C LEU A 178 8.45 -11.18 17.79
N ILE A 179 8.91 -10.14 18.49
CA ILE A 179 10.21 -9.49 18.23
C ILE A 179 11.40 -10.46 18.27
N PRO A 180 11.55 -11.37 19.26
CA PRO A 180 12.65 -12.33 19.25
C PRO A 180 12.66 -13.21 17.99
N ILE A 181 11.50 -13.64 17.52
CA ILE A 181 11.34 -14.43 16.30
C ILE A 181 11.77 -13.60 15.09
N ILE A 182 11.27 -12.37 14.96
CA ILE A 182 11.67 -11.44 13.89
C ILE A 182 13.19 -11.28 13.82
N ASN A 183 13.84 -11.13 14.95
CA ASN A 183 15.28 -10.90 15.01
C ASN A 183 16.09 -12.17 14.66
N SER A 184 15.58 -13.36 14.94
CA SER A 184 16.28 -14.63 14.73
C SER A 184 16.30 -15.11 13.27
N TYR A 185 15.34 -14.68 12.46
CA TYR A 185 15.22 -15.13 11.07
C TYR A 185 15.68 -14.08 10.05
N PRO A 186 16.10 -14.46 8.82
CA PRO A 186 16.54 -13.54 7.76
C PRO A 186 15.36 -12.83 7.08
N ILE A 187 14.60 -12.05 7.84
CA ILE A 187 13.47 -11.23 7.37
C ILE A 187 14.03 -9.96 6.75
N SER A 188 13.61 -9.62 5.53
CA SER A 188 14.12 -8.47 4.76
C SER A 188 13.75 -7.12 5.40
N ASN A 189 12.51 -7.00 5.82
CA ASN A 189 11.97 -5.78 6.45
C ASN A 189 10.64 -6.06 7.15
N ILE A 190 10.27 -5.14 8.04
CA ILE A 190 9.02 -5.20 8.80
C ILE A 190 8.23 -3.92 8.57
N ILE A 191 7.03 -4.05 8.03
CA ILE A 191 6.08 -2.94 7.89
C ILE A 191 5.17 -2.94 9.11
N ILE A 192 5.22 -1.88 9.90
CA ILE A 192 4.48 -1.78 11.16
C ILE A 192 3.37 -0.76 11.04
N HIS A 193 2.12 -1.19 11.27
CA HIS A 193 0.97 -0.31 11.48
C HIS A 193 0.71 -0.24 12.98
N PRO A 194 1.03 0.87 13.67
CA PRO A 194 1.00 0.93 15.13
C PRO A 194 -0.42 1.09 15.69
N ARG A 195 -1.26 0.07 15.48
CA ARG A 195 -2.60 -0.13 16.06
C ARG A 195 -2.78 -1.61 16.41
N LEU A 196 -3.69 -1.91 17.31
CA LEU A 196 -4.15 -3.30 17.51
C LEU A 196 -5.09 -3.73 16.39
N GLY A 197 -5.23 -5.05 16.21
CA GLY A 197 -6.15 -5.63 15.23
C GLY A 197 -7.59 -5.24 15.50
N VAL A 198 -8.03 -5.35 16.75
CA VAL A 198 -9.40 -5.03 17.20
C VAL A 198 -9.80 -3.57 17.02
N ASP A 199 -8.83 -2.67 16.99
CA ASP A 199 -9.10 -1.25 16.77
C ASP A 199 -9.48 -0.92 15.33
N GLU A 200 -9.16 -1.81 14.40
CA GLU A 200 -9.27 -1.57 12.97
C GLU A 200 -8.61 -0.23 12.55
N TYR A 201 -9.41 0.85 12.46
CA TYR A 201 -8.98 2.22 12.16
C TYR A 201 -9.62 3.25 13.09
N ASN A 202 -10.27 2.81 14.18
CA ASN A 202 -11.08 3.66 15.05
C ASN A 202 -10.28 4.32 16.18
N SER A 203 -9.09 3.81 16.49
CA SER A 203 -8.15 4.43 17.44
C SER A 203 -7.13 5.32 16.72
N GLU A 204 -6.38 6.11 17.45
CA GLU A 204 -5.15 6.75 16.98
C GLU A 204 -4.01 5.72 16.87
N VAL A 205 -2.98 6.05 16.10
CA VAL A 205 -1.75 5.26 16.05
C VAL A 205 -0.97 5.40 17.36
N ASP A 206 -0.51 4.28 17.90
CA ASP A 206 0.27 4.23 19.13
C ASP A 206 1.76 4.46 18.82
N LEU A 207 2.14 5.73 18.79
CA LEU A 207 3.50 6.13 18.47
C LEU A 207 4.49 5.83 19.59
N ASP A 208 4.04 5.74 20.85
CA ASP A 208 4.91 5.43 22.00
C ASP A 208 5.31 3.95 21.95
N CYS A 209 4.35 3.05 21.76
CA CYS A 209 4.66 1.64 21.56
C CYS A 209 5.53 1.42 20.29
N PHE A 210 5.26 2.14 19.19
CA PHE A 210 6.11 2.07 18.00
C PHE A 210 7.54 2.48 18.29
N GLU A 211 7.73 3.55 19.06
CA GLU A 211 9.05 4.01 19.46
C GLU A 211 9.82 2.95 20.27
N ASP A 212 9.15 2.33 21.23
CA ASP A 212 9.76 1.30 22.07
C ASP A 212 10.16 0.07 21.27
N ILE A 213 9.26 -0.47 20.45
CA ILE A 213 9.55 -1.67 19.65
C ILE A 213 10.58 -1.38 18.56
N SER A 214 10.64 -0.15 18.04
CA SER A 214 11.64 0.23 17.02
C SER A 214 13.06 0.13 17.51
N LYS A 215 13.29 0.25 18.85
CA LYS A 215 14.59 0.08 19.52
C LYS A 215 14.97 -1.39 19.69
N LEU A 216 13.97 -2.28 19.70
CA LEU A 216 14.15 -3.73 19.95
C LEU A 216 14.29 -4.53 18.64
N ILE A 217 13.69 -4.06 17.55
CA ILE A 217 13.71 -4.72 16.24
C ILE A 217 15.03 -4.45 15.54
N GLN A 218 15.78 -5.52 15.20
CA GLN A 218 17.08 -5.46 14.51
C GLN A 218 16.97 -5.54 12.98
N LYS A 219 15.78 -5.36 12.43
CA LYS A 219 15.50 -5.39 11.00
C LYS A 219 15.14 -4.00 10.48
N ARG A 220 15.21 -3.81 9.17
CA ARG A 220 14.73 -2.60 8.52
C ARG A 220 13.24 -2.42 8.80
N ILE A 221 12.88 -1.29 9.38
CA ILE A 221 11.49 -0.94 9.72
C ILE A 221 10.93 -0.01 8.66
N ILE A 222 9.70 -0.28 8.25
CA ILE A 222 8.87 0.59 7.42
C ILE A 222 7.69 1.05 8.27
N TYR A 223 7.56 2.35 8.47
CA TYR A 223 6.42 2.91 9.19
C TYR A 223 5.19 2.95 8.30
N ASN A 224 4.04 2.55 8.80
CA ASN A 224 2.75 2.64 8.09
C ASN A 224 1.63 3.07 9.03
N GLY A 225 1.18 4.31 8.95
CA GLY A 225 0.03 4.79 9.77
C GLY A 225 -0.19 6.29 9.59
N ASP A 226 -1.44 6.67 9.36
CA ASP A 226 -1.99 8.04 9.43
C ASP A 226 -1.14 9.17 8.85
N ILE A 227 -0.56 8.94 7.68
CA ILE A 227 0.07 9.99 6.86
C ILE A 227 -1.00 10.45 5.86
N PHE A 228 -1.68 11.56 6.13
CA PHE A 228 -2.73 12.13 5.29
C PHE A 228 -2.31 13.44 4.63
N LYS A 229 -1.30 14.11 5.15
CA LYS A 229 -0.73 15.37 4.65
C LYS A 229 0.75 15.46 4.94
N VAL A 230 1.44 16.40 4.30
CA VAL A 230 2.90 16.59 4.44
C VAL A 230 3.31 16.87 5.89
N GLU A 231 2.47 17.59 6.65
CA GLU A 231 2.72 17.89 8.07
C GLU A 231 2.74 16.64 8.94
N ASP A 232 1.91 15.62 8.62
CA ASP A 232 1.91 14.35 9.34
C ASP A 232 3.24 13.61 9.10
N PHE A 233 3.70 13.55 7.85
CA PHE A 233 5.01 13.00 7.51
C PHE A 233 6.13 13.74 8.26
N ASN A 234 6.13 15.07 8.24
CA ASN A 234 7.15 15.86 8.89
C ASN A 234 7.19 15.62 10.42
N LYS A 235 6.03 15.55 11.08
CA LYS A 235 5.96 15.23 12.53
C LYS A 235 6.53 13.85 12.82
N LEU A 236 6.18 12.85 12.02
CA LEU A 236 6.69 11.49 12.18
C LEU A 236 8.19 11.41 11.90
N LYS A 237 8.69 12.09 10.88
CA LYS A 237 10.11 12.14 10.55
C LYS A 237 10.96 12.81 11.65
N LEU A 238 10.41 13.87 12.28
CA LEU A 238 11.04 14.51 13.43
C LEU A 238 11.09 13.58 14.66
N ARG A 239 10.01 12.84 14.90
CA ARG A 239 9.93 11.90 16.02
C ARG A 239 10.79 10.66 15.80
N PHE A 240 10.87 10.17 14.57
CA PHE A 240 11.57 8.94 14.18
C PHE A 240 12.64 9.20 13.11
N PRO A 241 13.69 9.98 13.40
CA PRO A 241 14.70 10.36 12.41
C PRO A 241 15.48 9.16 11.83
N GLN A 242 15.49 8.02 12.55
CA GLN A 242 16.12 6.77 12.11
C GLN A 242 15.30 6.01 11.04
N ILE A 243 14.00 6.31 10.91
CA ILE A 243 13.13 5.68 9.90
C ILE A 243 13.32 6.41 8.57
N ASN A 244 13.61 5.62 7.53
CA ASN A 244 13.75 6.13 6.16
C ASN A 244 12.73 5.52 5.20
N ASP A 245 11.92 4.58 5.65
CA ASP A 245 10.92 3.90 4.82
C ASP A 245 9.52 4.16 5.36
N TRP A 246 8.67 4.72 4.49
CA TRP A 246 7.35 5.22 4.84
C TRP A 246 6.31 4.62 3.91
N MET A 247 5.31 3.95 4.46
CA MET A 247 4.24 3.38 3.67
C MET A 247 2.97 4.22 3.81
N ILE A 248 2.39 4.62 2.67
CA ILE A 248 1.16 5.41 2.63
C ILE A 248 0.02 4.54 2.11
N GLY A 249 -1.08 4.50 2.86
CA GLY A 249 -2.31 3.79 2.49
C GLY A 249 -3.43 4.77 2.16
N ARG A 250 -4.35 4.98 3.09
CA ARG A 250 -5.54 5.82 2.92
C ARG A 250 -5.21 7.26 2.51
N GLY A 251 -4.10 7.81 3.01
CA GLY A 251 -3.67 9.17 2.63
C GLY A 251 -3.47 9.33 1.13
N LEU A 252 -2.92 8.31 0.45
CA LEU A 252 -2.77 8.30 -1.01
C LEU A 252 -4.14 8.24 -1.74
N LEU A 253 -5.14 7.56 -1.16
CA LEU A 253 -6.49 7.55 -1.71
C LEU A 253 -7.21 8.88 -1.48
N TYR A 254 -7.01 9.54 -0.34
CA TYR A 254 -7.61 10.85 -0.07
C TYR A 254 -6.96 11.95 -0.90
N ASN A 255 -5.63 11.93 -1.00
CA ASN A 255 -4.88 12.86 -1.82
C ASN A 255 -3.87 12.11 -2.70
N PRO A 256 -4.19 11.81 -3.96
CA PRO A 256 -3.25 11.17 -4.89
C PRO A 256 -1.96 11.97 -5.13
N LEU A 257 -1.96 13.27 -4.87
CA LEU A 257 -0.79 14.14 -4.96
C LEU A 257 0.14 14.03 -3.74
N LEU A 258 -0.34 13.51 -2.61
CA LEU A 258 0.39 13.48 -1.34
C LEU A 258 1.81 12.89 -1.46
N PRO A 259 2.05 11.75 -2.13
CA PRO A 259 3.40 11.24 -2.27
C PRO A 259 4.34 12.21 -3.00
N SER A 260 3.83 12.87 -4.05
CA SER A 260 4.58 13.90 -4.79
C SER A 260 4.87 15.12 -3.90
N GLU A 261 3.88 15.56 -3.14
CA GLU A 261 3.99 16.69 -2.22
C GLU A 261 5.03 16.41 -1.11
N ILE A 262 5.06 15.21 -0.54
CA ILE A 262 6.10 14.80 0.43
C ILE A 262 7.49 14.85 -0.20
N LYS A 263 7.65 14.36 -1.43
CA LYS A 263 8.93 14.35 -2.15
C LYS A 263 9.35 15.69 -2.75
N GLY A 264 8.50 16.71 -2.68
CA GLY A 264 8.81 18.00 -3.28
C GLY A 264 8.60 18.07 -4.78
N ILE A 265 7.88 17.13 -5.35
CA ILE A 265 7.51 17.15 -6.74
C ILE A 265 6.26 18.05 -6.86
N ASN A 266 6.43 19.23 -7.42
CA ASN A 266 5.34 20.19 -7.60
C ASN A 266 4.81 20.10 -9.04
N TYR A 267 3.49 20.03 -9.16
CA TYR A 267 2.79 20.11 -10.43
C TYR A 267 2.24 21.54 -10.61
N VAL A 268 2.43 22.12 -11.79
CA VAL A 268 1.97 23.48 -12.12
C VAL A 268 0.45 23.57 -11.97
N ASP A 269 -0.27 22.59 -12.48
CA ASP A 269 -1.73 22.48 -12.34
C ASP A 269 -2.09 21.15 -11.67
N LYS A 270 -2.47 21.22 -10.39
CA LYS A 270 -2.90 20.06 -9.59
C LYS A 270 -4.22 19.50 -10.09
N LYS A 271 -5.13 20.36 -10.57
CA LYS A 271 -6.44 19.95 -11.11
C LYS A 271 -6.25 19.17 -12.41
N GLU A 272 -5.45 19.69 -13.33
CA GLU A 272 -5.12 19.00 -14.58
C GLU A 272 -4.49 17.62 -14.30
N ARG A 273 -3.62 17.54 -13.31
CA ARG A 273 -2.96 16.28 -12.90
C ARG A 273 -3.96 15.25 -12.36
N LEU A 274 -4.92 15.69 -11.56
CA LEU A 274 -5.99 14.82 -11.04
C LEU A 274 -6.93 14.36 -12.17
N LEU A 275 -7.25 15.25 -13.12
CA LEU A 275 -8.03 14.89 -14.33
C LEU A 275 -7.29 13.87 -15.21
N ALA A 276 -5.98 14.03 -15.37
CA ALA A 276 -5.16 13.06 -16.10
C ALA A 276 -5.16 11.69 -15.40
N PHE A 277 -5.06 11.66 -14.07
CA PHE A 277 -5.18 10.44 -13.29
C PHE A 277 -6.55 9.79 -13.42
N HIS A 278 -7.62 10.60 -13.33
CA HIS A 278 -8.99 10.11 -13.54
C HIS A 278 -9.17 9.49 -14.93
N SER A 279 -8.69 10.16 -15.99
CA SER A 279 -8.77 9.64 -17.36
C SER A 279 -8.09 8.27 -17.50
N LEU A 280 -6.90 8.09 -16.89
CA LEU A 280 -6.19 6.80 -16.87
C LEU A 280 -6.96 5.70 -16.11
N LEU A 281 -7.68 6.07 -15.05
CA LEU A 281 -8.57 5.14 -14.34
C LEU A 281 -9.76 4.75 -15.22
N VAL A 282 -10.38 5.69 -15.91
CA VAL A 282 -11.49 5.44 -16.84
C VAL A 282 -11.07 4.49 -17.96
N GLU A 283 -9.88 4.68 -18.54
CA GLU A 283 -9.33 3.79 -19.57
C GLU A 283 -9.18 2.33 -19.09
N SER A 284 -8.75 2.13 -17.84
CA SER A 284 -8.34 0.83 -17.32
C SER A 284 -9.42 0.11 -16.50
N VAL A 285 -10.33 0.87 -15.87
CA VAL A 285 -11.38 0.35 -14.98
C VAL A 285 -12.72 0.25 -15.72
N LYS A 286 -13.22 -0.97 -15.94
CA LYS A 286 -14.46 -1.25 -16.70
C LYS A 286 -15.73 -1.29 -15.82
N SER A 287 -15.73 -0.57 -14.70
CA SER A 287 -16.85 -0.58 -13.74
C SER A 287 -17.07 0.81 -13.17
N VAL A 288 -18.25 1.37 -13.46
CA VAL A 288 -18.67 2.67 -12.90
C VAL A 288 -18.70 2.63 -11.38
N ASN A 289 -19.15 1.54 -10.77
CA ASN A 289 -19.17 1.38 -9.32
C ASN A 289 -17.76 1.41 -8.71
N LYS A 290 -16.77 0.87 -9.42
CA LYS A 290 -15.38 0.92 -8.97
C LYS A 290 -14.79 2.34 -9.06
N LEU A 291 -15.14 3.07 -10.11
CA LEU A 291 -14.75 4.48 -10.22
C LEU A 291 -15.43 5.34 -9.13
N LYS A 292 -16.73 5.11 -8.86
CA LYS A 292 -17.44 5.75 -7.74
C LYS A 292 -16.76 5.47 -6.39
N GLU A 293 -16.35 4.21 -6.15
CA GLU A 293 -15.61 3.84 -4.93
C GLU A 293 -14.32 4.66 -4.79
N TYR A 294 -13.52 4.84 -5.84
CA TYR A 294 -12.35 5.71 -5.79
C TYR A 294 -12.72 7.15 -5.48
N TRP A 295 -13.74 7.68 -6.13
CA TRP A 295 -14.17 9.06 -5.93
C TRP A 295 -14.74 9.32 -4.54
N THR A 296 -15.29 8.31 -3.86
CA THR A 296 -15.67 8.43 -2.44
C THR A 296 -14.46 8.75 -1.55
N TYR A 297 -13.28 8.24 -1.88
CA TYR A 297 -12.04 8.58 -1.17
C TYR A 297 -11.47 9.92 -1.63
N PHE A 298 -11.40 10.18 -2.93
CA PHE A 298 -10.85 11.44 -3.47
C PHE A 298 -11.65 12.66 -3.00
N ALA A 299 -12.97 12.56 -2.99
CA ALA A 299 -13.87 13.61 -2.52
C ALA A 299 -13.59 14.01 -1.07
N LYS A 300 -13.30 13.04 -0.20
CA LYS A 300 -12.86 13.31 1.18
C LYS A 300 -11.59 14.14 1.23
N GLY A 301 -10.59 13.81 0.45
CA GLY A 301 -9.33 14.55 0.41
C GLY A 301 -9.45 15.93 -0.24
N LEU A 302 -10.39 16.07 -1.16
CA LEU A 302 -10.73 17.36 -1.81
C LEU A 302 -11.71 18.20 -0.99
N CYS A 303 -12.12 17.71 0.18
CA CYS A 303 -13.12 18.36 1.03
C CYS A 303 -14.41 18.70 0.29
N TRP A 304 -14.88 17.81 -0.59
CA TRP A 304 -16.15 18.00 -1.27
C TRP A 304 -17.32 17.91 -0.30
N GLU A 305 -18.31 18.78 -0.49
CA GLU A 305 -19.58 18.69 0.20
C GLU A 305 -20.36 17.43 -0.22
N ASP A 306 -21.19 16.89 0.68
CA ASP A 306 -21.95 15.65 0.43
C ASP A 306 -22.84 15.76 -0.82
N GLU A 307 -23.40 16.94 -1.10
CA GLU A 307 -24.24 17.18 -2.29
C GLU A 307 -23.46 16.91 -3.59
N LYS A 308 -22.23 17.43 -3.67
CA LYS A 308 -21.35 17.27 -4.81
C LYS A 308 -20.96 15.81 -5.03
N LEU A 309 -20.61 15.10 -3.96
CA LEU A 309 -20.33 13.67 -4.02
C LEU A 309 -21.58 12.87 -4.40
N ASN A 310 -22.73 13.17 -3.82
CA ASN A 310 -23.99 12.50 -4.12
C ASN A 310 -24.41 12.68 -5.57
N GLN A 311 -24.15 13.85 -6.18
CA GLN A 311 -24.37 14.08 -7.61
C GLN A 311 -23.54 13.10 -8.46
N LEU A 312 -22.25 12.95 -8.16
CA LEU A 312 -21.35 12.05 -8.86
C LEU A 312 -21.76 10.57 -8.67
N LEU A 313 -22.19 10.20 -7.46
CA LEU A 313 -22.58 8.81 -7.16
C LEU A 313 -23.88 8.39 -7.85
N LYS A 314 -24.67 9.30 -8.43
CA LYS A 314 -25.87 8.98 -9.23
C LYS A 314 -25.53 8.55 -10.66
N ALA A 315 -24.31 8.81 -11.17
CA ALA A 315 -23.94 8.40 -12.53
C ALA A 315 -24.18 6.89 -12.75
N GLU A 316 -24.82 6.51 -13.84
CA GLU A 316 -25.11 5.10 -14.15
C GLU A 316 -24.09 4.51 -15.12
N THR A 317 -23.41 5.36 -15.89
CA THR A 317 -22.39 4.96 -16.86
C THR A 317 -21.04 5.60 -16.57
N ILE A 318 -19.98 5.06 -17.20
CA ILE A 318 -18.62 5.61 -17.08
C ILE A 318 -18.55 6.98 -17.74
N GLU A 319 -19.24 7.15 -18.86
CA GLU A 319 -19.29 8.41 -19.63
C GLU A 319 -19.95 9.53 -18.80
N GLU A 320 -21.05 9.25 -18.12
CA GLU A 320 -21.71 10.18 -17.22
C GLU A 320 -20.77 10.57 -16.05
N LEU A 321 -20.13 9.56 -15.46
CA LEU A 321 -19.19 9.81 -14.34
C LEU A 321 -18.00 10.66 -14.79
N ASP A 322 -17.40 10.37 -15.95
CA ASP A 322 -16.28 11.16 -16.50
C ASP A 322 -16.70 12.62 -16.75
N LYS A 323 -17.89 12.82 -17.35
CA LYS A 323 -18.44 14.17 -17.56
C LYS A 323 -18.59 14.93 -16.22
N LEU A 324 -19.25 14.30 -15.24
CA LEU A 324 -19.46 14.92 -13.92
C LEU A 324 -18.15 15.23 -13.20
N VAL A 325 -17.15 14.35 -13.28
CA VAL A 325 -15.83 14.62 -12.70
C VAL A 325 -15.20 15.86 -13.32
N ARG A 326 -15.25 16.03 -14.64
CA ARG A 326 -14.68 17.20 -15.33
C ARG A 326 -15.40 18.50 -14.98
N GLU A 327 -16.72 18.44 -14.73
CA GLU A 327 -17.53 19.59 -14.35
C GLU A 327 -17.33 19.97 -12.86
N LEU A 328 -17.20 18.96 -11.99
CA LEU A 328 -17.14 19.14 -10.54
C LEU A 328 -15.72 19.39 -10.01
N LEU A 329 -14.68 18.93 -10.67
CA LEU A 329 -13.30 19.15 -10.24
C LEU A 329 -12.82 20.51 -10.71
#